data_ba1622d5d4730152a2d02381afaac7ea
#
_entry.id   ba1622d5d4730152a2d02381afaac7ea
#
_cell.length_a   1.000
_cell.length_b   1.000
_cell.length_c   1.000
_cell.angle_alpha   90.00
_cell.angle_beta   90.00
_cell.angle_gamma   90.00
#
_symmetry.space_group_name_H-M   'P 1'
#
loop_
_entity.id
_entity.type
_entity.pdbx_description
1 polymer ?
#
loop_
_entity_poly.entity_id
_entity_poly.type
_entity_poly.pdbx_seq_one_letter_code
_entity_poly.pdbx_strand_id
1 'polypeptide(L)'
;MKRNLYAMREKIKLFYAEDSDRKLIYDMAFEEDEIWKSMFDNKDDFDWSDIHDEESYFFSSTPGLNKYLLIEYDNQIVGTISYTYNDGKISNMELDMWLRSMKYTGKGIGSKAMKLLIDSLIRDYEIGTFIIRPWVKNPRAIKAYEKCGFVVSDCFNPKDYYGKYFDKWGQGDYPEGENVNMVLSIE
;
A
#
# COMPACT_ATOMS: atom_id res chain seq x y z
N MET A 1 -3.21 -7.65 -23.38
CA MET A 1 -4.06 -6.49 -23.04
C MET A 1 -3.18 -5.30 -22.72
N LYS A 2 -3.51 -4.08 -23.18
CA LYS A 2 -2.69 -2.89 -22.90
C LYS A 2 -3.15 -2.32 -21.56
N ARG A 3 -2.29 -2.41 -20.52
CA ARG A 3 -2.61 -1.89 -19.18
C ARG A 3 -2.72 -0.36 -19.19
N ASN A 4 -3.58 0.16 -18.33
CA ASN A 4 -3.78 1.59 -18.18
C ASN A 4 -2.64 2.19 -17.33
N LEU A 5 -1.74 2.95 -17.97
CA LEU A 5 -0.61 3.60 -17.32
C LEU A 5 -1.10 4.78 -16.46
N TYR A 6 -0.74 4.78 -15.17
CA TYR A 6 -0.99 5.91 -14.26
C TYR A 6 0.17 6.89 -14.22
N ALA A 7 1.38 6.38 -13.96
CA ALA A 7 2.57 7.22 -13.84
C ALA A 7 3.83 6.47 -14.27
N MET A 8 4.87 7.20 -14.66
CA MET A 8 6.18 6.61 -14.95
C MET A 8 7.33 7.57 -14.64
N ARG A 9 8.43 7.01 -14.18
CA ARG A 9 9.71 7.71 -14.00
C ARG A 9 10.86 6.72 -14.16
N GLU A 10 11.80 7.03 -15.07
CA GLU A 10 12.90 6.13 -15.42
C GLU A 10 12.38 4.74 -15.83
N LYS A 11 12.83 3.69 -15.11
CA LYS A 11 12.45 2.29 -15.34
C LYS A 11 11.21 1.85 -14.55
N ILE A 12 10.64 2.73 -13.72
CA ILE A 12 9.45 2.44 -12.91
C ILE A 12 8.21 2.93 -13.64
N LYS A 13 7.22 2.04 -13.77
CA LYS A 13 5.88 2.40 -14.24
C LYS A 13 4.85 1.88 -13.25
N LEU A 14 3.81 2.66 -13.04
CA LEU A 14 2.64 2.30 -12.24
C LEU A 14 1.45 2.17 -13.19
N PHE A 15 0.82 1.01 -13.20
CA PHE A 15 -0.38 0.74 -13.98
C PHE A 15 -1.55 0.51 -13.05
N TYR A 16 -2.72 1.05 -13.37
CA TYR A 16 -3.93 0.63 -12.67
C TYR A 16 -4.12 -0.87 -12.82
N ALA A 17 -4.34 -1.54 -11.68
CA ALA A 17 -4.76 -2.92 -11.68
C ALA A 17 -6.24 -3.03 -12.07
N GLU A 18 -6.57 -4.12 -12.75
CA GLU A 18 -7.93 -4.48 -13.17
C GLU A 18 -8.40 -5.72 -12.38
N ASP A 19 -9.69 -6.01 -12.36
CA ASP A 19 -10.23 -7.20 -11.65
C ASP A 19 -9.50 -8.49 -12.04
N SER A 20 -9.10 -8.60 -13.31
CA SER A 20 -8.31 -9.73 -13.79
C SER A 20 -6.91 -9.86 -13.15
N ASP A 21 -6.44 -8.82 -12.47
CA ASP A 21 -5.14 -8.82 -11.79
C ASP A 21 -5.23 -9.28 -10.33
N ARG A 22 -6.42 -9.48 -9.77
CA ARG A 22 -6.62 -9.87 -8.36
C ARG A 22 -5.80 -11.10 -7.99
N LYS A 23 -5.91 -12.15 -8.79
CA LYS A 23 -5.14 -13.38 -8.55
C LYS A 23 -3.63 -13.16 -8.62
N LEU A 24 -3.16 -12.34 -9.57
CA LEU A 24 -1.75 -11.97 -9.66
C LEU A 24 -1.28 -11.23 -8.40
N ILE A 25 -2.08 -10.29 -7.90
CA ILE A 25 -1.76 -9.53 -6.68
C ILE A 25 -1.68 -10.46 -5.47
N TYR A 26 -2.66 -11.36 -5.34
CA TYR A 26 -2.66 -12.39 -4.29
C TYR A 26 -1.42 -13.29 -4.39
N ASP A 27 -1.13 -13.84 -5.57
CA ASP A 27 0.00 -14.76 -5.77
C ASP A 27 1.33 -14.11 -5.41
N MET A 28 1.53 -12.84 -5.79
CA MET A 28 2.72 -12.09 -5.42
C MET A 28 2.89 -11.93 -3.90
N ALA A 29 1.80 -11.82 -3.15
CA ALA A 29 1.86 -11.68 -1.70
C ALA A 29 2.04 -13.04 -0.99
N PHE A 30 1.27 -14.06 -1.40
CA PHE A 30 1.04 -15.25 -0.58
C PHE A 30 1.63 -16.54 -1.16
N GLU A 31 1.77 -16.66 -2.49
CA GLU A 31 2.08 -17.94 -3.12
C GLU A 31 3.49 -18.04 -3.70
N GLU A 32 4.07 -16.92 -4.21
CA GLU A 32 5.32 -17.05 -4.98
C GLU A 32 6.57 -17.15 -4.10
N ASP A 33 6.90 -16.14 -3.33
CA ASP A 33 8.15 -16.06 -2.56
C ASP A 33 7.90 -15.79 -1.06
N GLU A 34 6.73 -16.17 -0.58
CA GLU A 34 6.32 -16.03 0.82
C GLU A 34 6.54 -14.62 1.40
N ILE A 35 6.33 -13.59 0.57
CA ILE A 35 6.50 -12.18 0.96
C ILE A 35 5.63 -11.84 2.18
N TRP A 36 4.48 -12.50 2.33
CA TRP A 36 3.59 -12.36 3.48
C TRP A 36 4.32 -12.50 4.82
N LYS A 37 5.37 -13.31 4.92
CA LYS A 37 6.19 -13.45 6.14
C LYS A 37 6.88 -12.15 6.57
N SER A 38 6.94 -11.16 5.70
CA SER A 38 7.45 -9.82 6.03
C SER A 38 6.35 -8.81 6.37
N MET A 39 5.08 -9.24 6.34
CA MET A 39 3.91 -8.40 6.58
C MET A 39 3.18 -8.78 7.86
N PHE A 40 3.12 -10.08 8.21
CA PHE A 40 2.43 -10.61 9.39
C PHE A 40 2.92 -12.03 9.76
N ASP A 41 2.48 -12.53 10.91
CA ASP A 41 2.94 -13.82 11.47
C ASP A 41 2.24 -15.05 10.86
N ASN A 42 1.01 -14.93 10.39
CA ASN A 42 0.20 -16.05 9.91
C ASN A 42 -0.60 -15.66 8.65
N LYS A 43 -0.72 -16.56 7.68
CA LYS A 43 -1.51 -16.36 6.46
C LYS A 43 -2.85 -17.10 6.43
N ASP A 44 -3.22 -17.81 7.50
CA ASP A 44 -4.39 -18.71 7.48
C ASP A 44 -5.71 -17.98 7.21
N ASP A 45 -5.79 -16.67 7.54
CA ASP A 45 -6.94 -15.82 7.27
C ASP A 45 -7.00 -15.30 5.82
N PHE A 46 -6.02 -15.65 4.98
CA PHE A 46 -5.85 -15.14 3.62
C PHE A 46 -5.81 -16.25 2.57
N ASP A 47 -6.58 -17.33 2.75
CA ASP A 47 -6.71 -18.34 1.69
C ASP A 47 -7.49 -17.79 0.50
N TRP A 48 -7.00 -18.05 -0.71
CA TRP A 48 -7.65 -17.55 -1.93
C TRP A 48 -9.08 -18.04 -2.07
N SER A 49 -9.37 -19.27 -1.66
CA SER A 49 -10.73 -19.83 -1.71
C SER A 49 -11.74 -19.05 -0.87
N ASP A 50 -11.26 -18.38 0.19
CA ASP A 50 -12.10 -17.64 1.12
C ASP A 50 -12.26 -16.17 0.73
N ILE A 51 -11.21 -15.59 0.16
CA ILE A 51 -11.14 -14.13 -0.10
C ILE A 51 -11.36 -13.72 -1.55
N HIS A 52 -11.38 -14.67 -2.51
CA HIS A 52 -11.41 -14.34 -3.95
C HIS A 52 -12.68 -13.56 -4.38
N ASP A 53 -13.80 -13.77 -3.71
CA ASP A 53 -15.08 -13.10 -3.98
C ASP A 53 -15.31 -11.87 -3.08
N GLU A 54 -14.43 -11.62 -2.11
CA GLU A 54 -14.60 -10.47 -1.23
C GLU A 54 -14.19 -9.18 -1.94
N GLU A 55 -15.16 -8.29 -2.16
CA GLU A 55 -14.93 -6.97 -2.78
C GLU A 55 -13.95 -6.08 -2.00
N SER A 56 -13.79 -6.34 -0.70
CA SER A 56 -12.90 -5.57 0.17
C SER A 56 -11.42 -5.93 0.03
N TYR A 57 -11.11 -7.12 -0.50
CA TYR A 57 -9.73 -7.55 -0.70
C TYR A 57 -9.23 -7.14 -2.08
N PHE A 58 -8.11 -6.44 -2.12
CA PHE A 58 -7.35 -5.97 -3.29
C PHE A 58 -8.08 -5.00 -4.22
N PHE A 59 -9.43 -4.97 -4.18
CA PHE A 59 -10.24 -4.04 -4.95
C PHE A 59 -11.48 -3.69 -4.15
N SER A 60 -11.53 -2.49 -3.60
CA SER A 60 -12.75 -1.99 -2.98
C SER A 60 -13.70 -1.50 -4.06
N SER A 61 -14.94 -2.00 -4.04
CA SER A 61 -16.05 -1.43 -4.80
C SER A 61 -16.53 -0.09 -4.23
N THR A 62 -15.92 0.38 -3.14
CA THR A 62 -16.26 1.68 -2.57
C THR A 62 -16.03 2.74 -3.63
N PRO A 63 -17.08 3.44 -4.09
CA PRO A 63 -16.91 4.53 -5.04
C PRO A 63 -15.97 5.55 -4.44
N GLY A 64 -14.87 5.82 -5.08
CA GLY A 64 -13.93 6.79 -4.56
C GLY A 64 -12.48 6.47 -4.91
N LEU A 65 -11.60 6.98 -4.10
CA LEU A 65 -10.19 7.11 -4.34
C LEU A 65 -9.35 5.91 -3.83
N ASN A 66 -9.90 4.69 -3.94
CA ASN A 66 -9.17 3.48 -3.56
C ASN A 66 -8.69 2.76 -4.81
N LYS A 67 -7.39 2.63 -4.98
CA LYS A 67 -6.82 1.99 -6.16
C LYS A 67 -5.62 1.11 -5.82
N TYR A 68 -5.59 -0.04 -6.46
CA TYR A 68 -4.39 -0.86 -6.59
C TYR A 68 -3.68 -0.55 -7.90
N LEU A 69 -2.36 -0.50 -7.85
CA LEU A 69 -1.50 -0.31 -9.00
C LEU A 69 -0.42 -1.40 -9.03
N LEU A 70 -0.12 -1.88 -10.21
CA LEU A 70 0.98 -2.78 -10.44
C LEU A 70 2.26 -1.98 -10.65
N ILE A 71 3.34 -2.39 -10.00
CA ILE A 71 4.67 -1.82 -10.19
C ILE A 71 5.37 -2.61 -11.28
N GLU A 72 5.66 -1.96 -12.41
CA GLU A 72 6.54 -2.50 -13.44
C GLU A 72 7.94 -1.92 -13.29
N TYR A 73 8.93 -2.79 -13.30
CA TYR A 73 10.34 -2.44 -13.36
C TYR A 73 11.02 -3.28 -14.43
N ASP A 74 11.69 -2.62 -15.38
CA ASP A 74 12.42 -3.27 -16.48
C ASP A 74 11.52 -4.24 -17.29
N ASN A 75 10.28 -3.81 -17.58
CA ASN A 75 9.22 -4.55 -18.30
C ASN A 75 8.71 -5.83 -17.58
N GLN A 76 8.90 -5.93 -16.28
CA GLN A 76 8.36 -7.01 -15.45
C GLN A 76 7.51 -6.44 -14.32
N ILE A 77 6.38 -7.07 -14.05
CA ILE A 77 5.59 -6.76 -12.85
C ILE A 77 6.34 -7.32 -11.64
N VAL A 78 6.75 -6.41 -10.76
CA VAL A 78 7.64 -6.70 -9.61
C VAL A 78 6.99 -6.44 -8.26
N GLY A 79 5.74 -6.02 -8.24
CA GLY A 79 5.01 -5.76 -7.01
C GLY A 79 3.72 -5.00 -7.25
N THR A 80 3.10 -4.60 -6.16
CA THR A 80 1.92 -3.76 -6.15
C THR A 80 2.07 -2.64 -5.13
N ILE A 81 1.34 -1.55 -5.35
CA ILE A 81 1.22 -0.41 -4.45
C ILE A 81 -0.23 0.06 -4.51
N SER A 82 -0.80 0.42 -3.37
CA SER A 82 -2.17 0.89 -3.29
C SER A 82 -2.28 2.19 -2.53
N TYR A 83 -3.40 2.88 -2.73
CA TYR A 83 -3.79 4.01 -1.92
C TYR A 83 -5.27 3.98 -1.60
N THR A 84 -5.61 4.46 -0.41
CA THR A 84 -6.97 4.60 0.09
C THR A 84 -7.14 6.00 0.63
N TYR A 85 -8.13 6.74 0.10
CA TYR A 85 -8.48 8.06 0.61
C TYR A 85 -9.36 7.97 1.86
N ASN A 86 -9.01 8.71 2.88
CA ASN A 86 -9.77 8.83 4.12
C ASN A 86 -10.11 10.30 4.38
N ASP A 87 -11.39 10.58 4.67
CA ASP A 87 -11.92 11.91 4.93
C ASP A 87 -12.15 12.19 6.43
N GLY A 88 -11.11 11.94 7.24
CA GLY A 88 -11.12 12.28 8.66
C GLY A 88 -11.04 13.79 8.91
N LYS A 89 -10.63 14.20 10.10
CA LYS A 89 -10.32 15.61 10.40
C LYS A 89 -9.16 16.14 9.53
N ILE A 90 -8.28 15.24 9.13
CA ILE A 90 -7.15 15.47 8.24
C ILE A 90 -7.41 14.66 6.98
N SER A 91 -7.51 15.33 5.83
CA SER A 91 -7.57 14.63 4.54
C SER A 91 -6.29 13.87 4.30
N ASN A 92 -6.39 12.56 4.16
CA ASN A 92 -5.23 11.72 4.04
C ASN A 92 -5.41 10.59 3.03
N MET A 93 -4.28 10.07 2.56
CA MET A 93 -4.22 8.80 1.84
C MET A 93 -3.37 7.81 2.61
N GLU A 94 -3.94 6.67 2.90
CA GLU A 94 -3.19 5.52 3.39
C GLU A 94 -2.60 4.77 2.21
N LEU A 95 -1.34 4.43 2.31
CA LEU A 95 -0.58 3.73 1.29
C LEU A 95 -0.21 2.34 1.79
N ASP A 96 -0.20 1.38 0.88
CA ASP A 96 0.34 0.05 1.15
C ASP A 96 1.15 -0.42 -0.05
N MET A 97 2.16 -1.28 0.18
CA MET A 97 3.04 -1.75 -0.88
C MET A 97 3.75 -3.04 -0.52
N TRP A 98 3.80 -3.97 -1.47
CA TRP A 98 4.74 -5.08 -1.39
C TRP A 98 5.39 -5.37 -2.75
N LEU A 99 6.61 -5.89 -2.68
CA LEU A 99 7.32 -6.39 -3.86
C LEU A 99 7.13 -7.90 -3.98
N ARG A 100 7.01 -8.37 -5.20
CA ARG A 100 6.76 -9.77 -5.57
C ARG A 100 7.76 -10.76 -4.98
N SER A 101 8.98 -10.31 -4.70
CA SER A 101 10.05 -11.19 -4.27
C SER A 101 11.14 -10.43 -3.51
N MET A 102 11.78 -11.10 -2.57
CA MET A 102 12.92 -10.56 -1.85
C MET A 102 14.07 -10.14 -2.77
N LYS A 103 14.20 -10.74 -3.95
CA LYS A 103 15.21 -10.36 -4.97
C LYS A 103 15.06 -8.92 -5.48
N TYR A 104 13.87 -8.31 -5.36
CA TYR A 104 13.62 -6.93 -5.76
C TYR A 104 13.85 -5.92 -4.62
N THR A 105 14.01 -6.40 -3.38
CA THR A 105 14.22 -5.55 -2.22
C THR A 105 15.66 -5.00 -2.17
N GLY A 106 15.87 -3.92 -1.43
CA GLY A 106 17.21 -3.31 -1.27
C GLY A 106 17.78 -2.61 -2.51
N LYS A 107 17.09 -2.65 -3.65
CA LYS A 107 17.51 -2.04 -4.93
C LYS A 107 16.91 -0.65 -5.17
N GLY A 108 16.17 -0.11 -4.20
CA GLY A 108 15.48 1.18 -4.32
C GLY A 108 14.21 1.16 -5.17
N ILE A 109 13.76 0.00 -5.68
CA ILE A 109 12.56 -0.12 -6.52
C ILE A 109 11.34 0.37 -5.75
N GLY A 110 11.09 -0.17 -4.56
CA GLY A 110 9.95 0.21 -3.72
C GLY A 110 9.95 1.70 -3.38
N SER A 111 11.08 2.25 -2.92
CA SER A 111 11.17 3.68 -2.59
C SER A 111 10.97 4.59 -3.80
N LYS A 112 11.43 4.18 -4.99
CA LYS A 112 11.19 4.93 -6.24
C LYS A 112 9.70 4.86 -6.65
N ALA A 113 9.08 3.68 -6.54
CA ALA A 113 7.66 3.50 -6.83
C ALA A 113 6.80 4.33 -5.87
N MET A 114 7.10 4.28 -4.57
CA MET A 114 6.43 5.08 -3.53
C MET A 114 6.52 6.58 -3.82
N LYS A 115 7.71 7.11 -4.08
CA LYS A 115 7.90 8.53 -4.42
C LYS A 115 7.14 8.92 -5.69
N LEU A 116 7.16 8.07 -6.72
CA LEU A 116 6.41 8.30 -7.94
C LEU A 116 4.90 8.38 -7.68
N LEU A 117 4.38 7.48 -6.84
CA LEU A 117 2.97 7.49 -6.45
C LEU A 117 2.62 8.77 -5.67
N ILE A 118 3.39 9.11 -4.63
CA ILE A 118 3.18 10.31 -3.80
C ILE A 118 3.17 11.56 -4.68
N ASP A 119 4.19 11.77 -5.51
CA ASP A 119 4.28 12.94 -6.41
C ASP A 119 3.08 13.04 -7.37
N SER A 120 2.57 11.89 -7.82
CA SER A 120 1.40 11.84 -8.71
C SER A 120 0.11 12.14 -7.95
N LEU A 121 -0.05 11.63 -6.74
CA LEU A 121 -1.23 11.87 -5.91
C LEU A 121 -1.30 13.33 -5.44
N ILE A 122 -0.18 13.95 -5.09
CA ILE A 122 -0.13 15.38 -4.74
C ILE A 122 -0.56 16.25 -5.93
N ARG A 123 -0.17 15.88 -7.14
CA ARG A 123 -0.58 16.59 -8.36
C ARG A 123 -2.08 16.45 -8.64
N ASP A 124 -2.64 15.27 -8.37
CA ASP A 124 -3.98 14.90 -8.79
C ASP A 124 -5.05 15.19 -7.71
N TYR A 125 -4.64 15.32 -6.44
CA TYR A 125 -5.54 15.47 -5.29
C TYR A 125 -4.97 16.45 -4.24
N GLU A 126 -5.87 17.08 -3.49
CA GLU A 126 -5.52 17.88 -2.30
C GLU A 126 -5.37 16.97 -1.08
N ILE A 127 -4.15 16.56 -0.79
CA ILE A 127 -3.81 15.67 0.32
C ILE A 127 -2.97 16.40 1.34
N GLY A 128 -3.39 16.38 2.61
CA GLY A 128 -2.62 16.96 3.71
C GLY A 128 -1.60 15.98 4.30
N THR A 129 -1.89 14.68 4.24
CA THR A 129 -1.03 13.67 4.89
C THR A 129 -1.11 12.34 4.15
N PHE A 130 0.02 11.68 4.01
CA PHE A 130 0.11 10.26 3.67
C PHE A 130 0.40 9.44 4.91
N ILE A 131 -0.21 8.25 5.01
CA ILE A 131 -0.04 7.31 6.12
C ILE A 131 0.45 5.99 5.53
N ILE A 132 1.37 5.33 6.23
CA ILE A 132 1.77 3.96 5.95
C ILE A 132 2.07 3.23 7.25
N ARG A 133 1.69 1.94 7.34
CA ARG A 133 1.75 1.17 8.57
C ARG A 133 2.50 -0.14 8.39
N PRO A 134 3.83 -0.09 8.26
CA PRO A 134 4.63 -1.30 8.17
C PRO A 134 4.57 -2.10 9.47
N TRP A 135 4.62 -3.42 9.33
CA TRP A 135 4.77 -4.32 10.46
C TRP A 135 6.04 -4.03 11.25
N VAL A 136 5.95 -3.99 12.57
CA VAL A 136 7.07 -3.63 13.47
C VAL A 136 8.29 -4.55 13.27
N LYS A 137 8.06 -5.82 12.90
CA LYS A 137 9.12 -6.79 12.62
C LYS A 137 9.72 -6.65 11.21
N ASN A 138 9.30 -5.64 10.43
CA ASN A 138 9.85 -5.36 9.09
C ASN A 138 10.69 -4.06 9.06
N PRO A 139 11.89 -4.04 9.69
CA PRO A 139 12.72 -2.83 9.74
C PRO A 139 13.21 -2.37 8.35
N ARG A 140 13.16 -3.25 7.36
CA ARG A 140 13.51 -2.90 5.97
C ARG A 140 12.46 -2.00 5.35
N ALA A 141 11.17 -2.31 5.55
CA ALA A 141 10.07 -1.47 5.09
C ALA A 141 10.12 -0.10 5.79
N ILE A 142 10.26 -0.08 7.11
CA ILE A 142 10.38 1.15 7.90
C ILE A 142 11.48 2.05 7.32
N LYS A 143 12.70 1.54 7.15
CA LYS A 143 13.82 2.29 6.55
C LYS A 143 13.57 2.73 5.10
N ALA A 144 12.79 1.96 4.33
CA ALA A 144 12.44 2.35 2.97
C ALA A 144 11.46 3.54 2.97
N TYR A 145 10.52 3.57 3.89
CA TYR A 145 9.54 4.66 4.04
C TYR A 145 10.19 5.92 4.63
N GLU A 146 11.10 5.80 5.59
CA GLU A 146 11.92 6.92 6.07
C GLU A 146 12.66 7.62 4.91
N LYS A 147 13.21 6.86 3.96
CA LYS A 147 13.84 7.42 2.74
C LYS A 147 12.86 8.09 1.79
N CYS A 148 11.57 7.84 1.95
CA CYS A 148 10.51 8.53 1.22
C CYS A 148 10.00 9.78 1.94
N GLY A 149 10.50 10.05 3.16
CA GLY A 149 10.14 11.22 3.95
C GLY A 149 9.11 10.93 5.05
N PHE A 150 8.66 9.69 5.20
CA PHE A 150 7.81 9.32 6.32
C PHE A 150 8.56 9.37 7.64
N VAL A 151 7.87 9.81 8.69
CA VAL A 151 8.36 9.80 10.07
C VAL A 151 7.44 8.97 10.94
N VAL A 152 7.99 8.31 11.95
CA VAL A 152 7.20 7.59 12.97
C VAL A 152 6.36 8.61 13.73
N SER A 153 5.10 8.32 13.94
CA SER A 153 4.16 9.16 14.69
C SER A 153 3.76 8.48 16.00
N ASP A 154 4.33 8.94 17.10
CA ASP A 154 4.01 8.45 18.44
C ASP A 154 2.62 8.96 18.94
N CYS A 155 2.07 9.98 18.29
CA CYS A 155 0.80 10.59 18.63
C CYS A 155 -0.32 10.27 17.63
N PHE A 156 -0.19 9.18 16.88
CA PHE A 156 -1.18 8.79 15.89
C PHE A 156 -2.51 8.40 16.56
N ASN A 157 -3.56 9.18 16.28
CA ASN A 157 -4.91 8.83 16.69
C ASN A 157 -5.73 8.42 15.48
N PRO A 158 -6.08 7.12 15.31
CA PRO A 158 -6.80 6.63 14.14
C PRO A 158 -8.09 7.41 13.86
N LYS A 159 -8.83 7.84 14.90
CA LYS A 159 -10.08 8.60 14.73
C LYS A 159 -9.92 9.92 13.99
N ASP A 160 -8.75 10.56 14.11
CA ASP A 160 -8.48 11.82 13.43
C ASP A 160 -8.25 11.61 11.92
N TYR A 161 -7.79 10.44 11.51
CA TYR A 161 -7.44 10.10 10.13
C TYR A 161 -8.55 9.34 9.39
N TYR A 162 -9.30 8.46 10.07
CA TYR A 162 -10.28 7.59 9.40
C TYR A 162 -11.70 8.11 9.39
N GLY A 163 -12.04 9.09 10.24
CA GLY A 163 -13.38 9.69 10.28
C GLY A 163 -14.49 8.64 10.35
N LYS A 164 -15.42 8.68 9.41
CA LYS A 164 -16.53 7.72 9.30
C LYS A 164 -16.12 6.27 9.00
N TYR A 165 -14.91 6.06 8.54
CA TYR A 165 -14.37 4.72 8.25
C TYR A 165 -13.66 4.08 9.46
N PHE A 166 -13.53 4.80 10.58
CA PHE A 166 -12.85 4.31 11.77
C PHE A 166 -13.42 2.97 12.27
N ASP A 167 -14.76 2.85 12.36
CA ASP A 167 -15.40 1.64 12.84
C ASP A 167 -15.23 0.45 11.88
N LYS A 168 -15.08 0.73 10.60
CA LYS A 168 -14.91 -0.29 9.57
C LYS A 168 -13.46 -0.77 9.45
N TRP A 169 -12.49 0.13 9.56
CA TRP A 169 -11.08 -0.17 9.26
C TRP A 169 -10.13 0.15 10.42
N GLY A 170 -10.54 1.01 11.34
CA GLY A 170 -9.65 1.52 12.39
C GLY A 170 -9.48 0.61 13.59
N GLN A 171 -10.44 -0.28 13.88
CA GLN A 171 -10.37 -1.12 15.08
C GLN A 171 -9.65 -2.45 14.85
N GLY A 172 -9.82 -3.05 13.67
CA GLY A 172 -9.23 -4.35 13.33
C GLY A 172 -7.79 -4.25 12.83
N ASP A 173 -7.47 -3.15 12.14
CA ASP A 173 -6.18 -2.96 11.47
C ASP A 173 -5.11 -2.32 12.36
N TYR A 174 -5.41 -2.03 13.63
CA TYR A 174 -4.48 -1.42 14.59
C TYR A 174 -4.39 -2.18 15.91
N PRO A 175 -3.96 -3.45 15.91
CA PRO A 175 -3.56 -4.05 17.17
C PRO A 175 -2.35 -3.27 17.70
N GLU A 176 -2.46 -2.82 18.96
CA GLU A 176 -1.37 -2.12 19.63
C GLU A 176 -0.09 -2.94 19.55
N GLY A 177 0.97 -2.35 19.02
CA GLY A 177 2.31 -2.94 19.00
C GLY A 177 2.67 -3.82 17.80
N GLU A 178 1.76 -4.09 16.87
CA GLU A 178 2.08 -4.89 15.68
C GLU A 178 2.56 -4.04 14.49
N ASN A 179 2.03 -2.83 14.34
CA ASN A 179 2.41 -1.92 13.27
C ASN A 179 3.04 -0.63 13.78
N VAL A 180 3.93 -0.08 12.98
CA VAL A 180 4.49 1.25 13.19
C VAL A 180 3.67 2.25 12.38
N ASN A 181 3.07 3.24 13.05
CA ASN A 181 2.38 4.32 12.36
C ASN A 181 3.39 5.33 11.83
N MET A 182 3.45 5.50 10.52
CA MET A 182 4.33 6.46 9.87
C MET A 182 3.53 7.45 9.04
N VAL A 183 3.88 8.72 9.10
CA VAL A 183 3.18 9.81 8.42
C VAL A 183 4.15 10.64 7.58
N LEU A 184 3.64 11.17 6.48
CA LEU A 184 4.30 12.19 5.65
C LEU A 184 3.31 13.34 5.46
N SER A 185 3.56 14.46 6.13
CA SER A 185 2.76 15.69 5.97
C SER A 185 3.20 16.46 4.73
N ILE A 186 2.22 17.01 4.02
CA ILE A 186 2.41 17.84 2.83
C ILE A 186 2.18 19.29 3.25
N GLU A 187 3.16 20.14 3.05
CA GLU A 187 3.14 21.57 3.33
C GLU A 187 2.48 22.36 2.19
#